data_4ac946ccbe4f6eea985c563106327754
#
_entry.id   4ac946ccbe4f6eea985c563106327754
#
_cell.length_a   1.000
_cell.length_b   1.000
_cell.length_c   1.000
_cell.angle_alpha   90.00
_cell.angle_beta   90.00
_cell.angle_gamma   90.00
#
_symmetry.space_group_name_H-M   'P 1'
#
loop_
_entity.id
_entity.type
_entity.pdbx_description
1 polymer ?
#
loop_
_entity_poly.entity_id
_entity_poly.type
_entity_poly.pdbx_seq_one_letter_code
_entity_poly.pdbx_strand_id
1 'polypeptide(L)'
;RYVESLSSYARQFLGRMSKPECDFIKGLPPAIAIEQKVISRNPRSTVGTNTEIYEYLRLLYARIGKTYSPISGQEVKRHTTEDVLACTRQYSQGTRFVILAPIHVIEGRSLGKQLEMYNQEGYARIYIKGEFVRIEDFMEQADKELLEVSGDKLRKRMQQKDEEIFLVIDRASVSDEKDDISRLMDSAETAFYEGDGACRLVFLPSNICYDFSTRFEADRKSTRLNSSHELVSR
;
A
#
# COMPACT_ATOMS: atom_id res chain seq x y z
N ARG A 1 43.28 6.85 -39.09
CA ARG A 1 42.05 6.10 -38.60
C ARG A 1 42.00 5.99 -37.07
N TYR A 2 43.10 5.64 -36.36
CA TYR A 2 43.08 5.47 -34.91
C TYR A 2 42.80 6.80 -34.15
N VAL A 3 43.33 7.90 -34.64
CA VAL A 3 43.08 9.25 -34.06
C VAL A 3 41.63 9.70 -34.30
N GLU A 4 41.01 9.23 -35.37
CA GLU A 4 39.60 9.52 -35.68
C GLU A 4 38.64 8.84 -34.73
N SER A 5 39.03 7.71 -34.10
CA SER A 5 38.23 7.01 -33.10
C SER A 5 38.33 7.58 -31.70
N LEU A 6 39.25 8.53 -31.47
CA LEU A 6 39.40 9.20 -30.18
C LEU A 6 38.29 10.21 -29.94
N SER A 7 37.97 10.48 -28.66
CA SER A 7 37.02 11.52 -28.30
C SER A 7 37.42 12.90 -28.86
N SER A 8 36.45 13.78 -29.08
CA SER A 8 36.71 15.15 -29.59
C SER A 8 37.70 15.90 -28.74
N TYR A 9 37.70 15.67 -27.43
CA TYR A 9 38.64 16.29 -26.48
C TYR A 9 40.08 15.76 -26.69
N ALA A 10 40.29 14.46 -26.80
CA ALA A 10 41.60 13.85 -27.06
C ALA A 10 42.18 14.30 -28.42
N ARG A 11 41.34 14.48 -29.43
CA ARG A 11 41.73 15.01 -30.74
C ARG A 11 42.21 16.45 -30.68
N GLN A 12 41.67 17.28 -29.80
CA GLN A 12 42.16 18.66 -29.62
C GLN A 12 43.58 18.72 -29.05
N PHE A 13 43.92 17.78 -28.13
CA PHE A 13 45.27 17.73 -27.54
C PHE A 13 46.31 17.14 -28.48
N LEU A 14 45.97 16.19 -29.33
CA LEU A 14 46.90 15.54 -30.25
C LEU A 14 47.16 16.34 -31.53
N GLY A 15 46.37 17.40 -31.77
CA GLY A 15 46.47 18.19 -33.01
C GLY A 15 46.07 17.38 -34.26
N ARG A 16 46.15 18.04 -35.42
CA ARG A 16 46.00 17.37 -36.71
C ARG A 16 47.30 16.64 -37.03
N MET A 17 47.33 15.32 -36.87
CA MET A 17 48.40 14.53 -37.40
C MET A 17 48.33 14.54 -38.92
N SER A 18 49.38 15.00 -39.58
CA SER A 18 49.54 14.89 -41.03
C SER A 18 49.60 13.42 -41.42
N LYS A 19 49.03 13.07 -42.55
CA LYS A 19 49.19 11.71 -43.11
C LYS A 19 50.66 11.53 -43.45
N PRO A 20 51.26 10.38 -43.10
CA PRO A 20 52.63 10.09 -43.53
C PRO A 20 52.71 10.03 -45.06
N GLU A 21 53.74 10.59 -45.62
CA GLU A 21 54.06 10.46 -47.05
C GLU A 21 54.63 9.08 -47.29
N CYS A 22 53.79 8.17 -47.79
CA CYS A 22 54.16 6.81 -48.14
C CYS A 22 53.27 6.32 -49.28
N ASP A 23 53.83 5.50 -50.18
CA ASP A 23 53.12 4.97 -51.33
C ASP A 23 52.03 3.95 -50.92
N PHE A 24 52.36 3.10 -49.96
CA PHE A 24 51.38 2.18 -49.36
C PHE A 24 51.86 1.66 -48.00
N ILE A 25 50.89 1.16 -47.21
CA ILE A 25 51.14 0.53 -45.90
C ILE A 25 50.50 -0.87 -45.93
N LYS A 26 51.31 -1.93 -45.77
CA LYS A 26 50.87 -3.32 -45.67
C LYS A 26 51.10 -3.90 -44.27
N GLY A 27 50.29 -4.93 -43.89
CA GLY A 27 50.55 -5.69 -42.69
C GLY A 27 50.16 -5.00 -41.37
N LEU A 28 49.31 -3.97 -41.41
CA LEU A 28 48.75 -3.39 -40.18
C LEU A 28 47.81 -4.41 -39.52
N PRO A 29 48.15 -4.88 -38.31
CA PRO A 29 47.23 -5.73 -37.55
C PRO A 29 46.02 -4.89 -37.10
N PRO A 30 44.86 -5.55 -36.83
CA PRO A 30 43.73 -4.85 -36.24
C PRO A 30 44.12 -4.32 -34.87
N ALA A 31 43.90 -3.02 -34.65
CA ALA A 31 44.15 -2.41 -33.35
C ALA A 31 42.91 -2.57 -32.49
N ILE A 32 43.12 -3.12 -31.33
CA ILE A 32 42.07 -3.23 -30.28
C ILE A 32 42.43 -2.20 -29.20
N ALA A 33 41.61 -1.17 -29.03
CA ALA A 33 41.68 -0.26 -27.90
C ALA A 33 40.76 -0.81 -26.80
N ILE A 34 41.34 -1.18 -25.67
CA ILE A 34 40.56 -1.52 -24.48
C ILE A 34 40.50 -0.28 -23.62
N GLU A 35 39.37 0.38 -23.60
CA GLU A 35 39.14 1.50 -22.68
C GLU A 35 38.55 0.94 -21.38
N GLN A 36 39.22 1.20 -20.27
CA GLN A 36 38.60 1.06 -18.97
C GLN A 36 37.59 2.21 -18.83
N LYS A 37 36.32 1.89 -18.72
CA LYS A 37 35.25 2.86 -18.51
C LYS A 37 35.35 3.42 -17.10
N VAL A 38 36.21 4.42 -16.92
CA VAL A 38 36.65 4.87 -15.59
C VAL A 38 35.62 5.73 -14.91
N ILE A 39 34.63 6.27 -15.37
CA ILE A 39 33.59 6.98 -14.60
C ILE A 39 32.44 7.33 -15.55
N SER A 40 31.26 6.83 -15.29
CA SER A 40 30.05 7.39 -15.86
C SER A 40 29.90 8.84 -15.36
N ARG A 41 29.99 9.82 -16.25
CA ARG A 41 29.71 11.22 -15.93
C ARG A 41 28.21 11.48 -15.69
N ASN A 42 27.42 10.44 -15.60
CA ASN A 42 26.00 10.57 -15.30
C ASN A 42 25.85 10.76 -13.79
N PRO A 43 25.38 11.94 -13.32
CA PRO A 43 25.23 12.22 -11.89
C PRO A 43 24.24 11.32 -11.19
N ARG A 44 23.42 10.56 -11.94
CA ARG A 44 22.48 9.57 -11.40
C ARG A 44 23.06 8.16 -11.30
N SER A 45 24.26 7.90 -11.81
CA SER A 45 24.84 6.58 -11.71
C SER A 45 25.64 6.47 -10.42
N THR A 46 25.21 5.55 -9.56
CA THR A 46 25.87 5.20 -8.30
C THR A 46 26.64 3.90 -8.47
N VAL A 47 27.54 3.59 -7.54
CA VAL A 47 28.25 2.30 -7.51
C VAL A 47 27.24 1.14 -7.53
N GLY A 48 26.17 1.26 -6.75
CA GLY A 48 25.10 0.23 -6.67
C GLY A 48 24.43 -0.06 -8.01
N THR A 49 24.18 0.98 -8.83
CA THR A 49 23.53 0.79 -10.15
C THR A 49 24.52 0.30 -11.20
N ASN A 50 25.79 0.70 -11.13
CA ASN A 50 26.82 0.28 -12.08
C ASN A 50 27.29 -1.16 -11.86
N THR A 51 27.20 -1.65 -10.63
CA THR A 51 27.62 -3.01 -10.24
C THR A 51 26.47 -4.00 -10.15
N GLU A 52 25.22 -3.56 -10.47
CA GLU A 52 24.00 -4.34 -10.32
C GLU A 52 23.66 -4.72 -8.88
N ILE A 53 24.47 -4.36 -7.89
CA ILE A 53 24.25 -4.64 -6.46
C ILE A 53 22.89 -4.10 -6.01
N TYR A 54 22.43 -2.99 -6.57
CA TYR A 54 21.15 -2.40 -6.27
C TYR A 54 19.97 -3.36 -6.52
N GLU A 55 20.00 -4.13 -7.61
CA GLU A 55 18.94 -5.09 -7.92
C GLU A 55 18.93 -6.27 -6.93
N TYR A 56 20.11 -6.74 -6.52
CA TYR A 56 20.20 -7.78 -5.49
C TYR A 56 19.71 -7.28 -4.13
N LEU A 57 20.09 -6.06 -3.73
CA LEU A 57 19.58 -5.47 -2.48
C LEU A 57 18.07 -5.27 -2.54
N ARG A 58 17.56 -4.81 -3.66
CA ARG A 58 16.14 -4.64 -3.86
C ARG A 58 15.36 -5.95 -3.72
N LEU A 59 15.87 -7.03 -4.30
CA LEU A 59 15.30 -8.37 -4.15
C LEU A 59 15.39 -8.85 -2.70
N LEU A 60 16.52 -8.64 -2.04
CA LEU A 60 16.72 -9.01 -0.65
C LEU A 60 15.72 -8.30 0.26
N TYR A 61 15.60 -6.97 0.16
CA TYR A 61 14.65 -6.20 0.95
C TYR A 61 13.19 -6.52 0.61
N ALA A 62 12.89 -6.88 -0.63
CA ALA A 62 11.55 -7.35 -1.01
C ALA A 62 11.16 -8.66 -0.32
N ARG A 63 12.14 -9.51 0.03
CA ARG A 63 11.92 -10.82 0.66
C ARG A 63 11.93 -10.80 2.18
N ILE A 64 12.87 -10.08 2.77
CA ILE A 64 13.11 -10.08 4.23
C ILE A 64 13.00 -8.70 4.86
N GLY A 65 12.84 -7.64 4.07
CA GLY A 65 12.75 -6.27 4.56
C GLY A 65 11.48 -6.05 5.36
N LYS A 66 11.60 -5.29 6.44
CA LYS A 66 10.47 -4.79 7.22
C LYS A 66 10.26 -3.32 6.90
N THR A 67 9.03 -2.96 6.64
CA THR A 67 8.65 -1.58 6.37
C THR A 67 8.15 -0.93 7.65
N TYR A 68 8.67 0.24 7.99
CA TYR A 68 8.21 1.01 9.14
C TYR A 68 7.58 2.31 8.66
N SER A 69 6.51 2.72 9.33
CA SER A 69 5.89 4.02 9.08
C SER A 69 6.85 5.15 9.48
N PRO A 70 7.11 6.12 8.61
CA PRO A 70 7.95 7.28 8.96
C PRO A 70 7.30 8.20 9.99
N ILE A 71 6.00 8.08 10.22
CA ILE A 71 5.22 8.94 11.13
C ILE A 71 5.11 8.29 12.51
N SER A 72 4.63 7.05 12.58
CA SER A 72 4.41 6.34 13.84
C SER A 72 5.58 5.46 14.28
N GLY A 73 6.53 5.16 13.39
CA GLY A 73 7.61 4.20 13.64
C GLY A 73 7.14 2.75 13.79
N GLN A 74 5.86 2.47 13.57
CA GLN A 74 5.31 1.12 13.67
C GLN A 74 5.61 0.31 12.41
N GLU A 75 5.76 -1.00 12.58
CA GLU A 75 5.93 -1.93 11.47
C GLU A 75 4.64 -1.99 10.63
N VAL A 76 4.78 -1.73 9.35
CA VAL A 76 3.69 -1.83 8.37
C VAL A 76 3.71 -3.23 7.80
N LYS A 77 2.69 -4.02 8.09
CA LYS A 77 2.51 -5.37 7.52
C LYS A 77 1.12 -5.53 6.95
N ARG A 78 0.99 -6.46 6.04
CA ARG A 78 -0.33 -6.91 5.60
C ARG A 78 -0.89 -7.82 6.67
N HIS A 79 -2.09 -7.53 7.12
CA HIS A 79 -2.80 -8.42 8.02
C HIS A 79 -3.58 -9.48 7.23
N THR A 80 -3.72 -10.63 7.85
CA THR A 80 -4.50 -11.76 7.34
C THR A 80 -5.66 -12.05 8.29
N THR A 81 -6.55 -12.94 7.90
CA THR A 81 -7.60 -13.45 8.80
C THR A 81 -7.02 -14.16 10.02
N GLU A 82 -5.82 -14.75 9.91
CA GLU A 82 -5.10 -15.34 11.02
C GLU A 82 -4.64 -14.29 12.05
N ASP A 83 -4.25 -13.10 11.62
CA ASP A 83 -3.90 -12.00 12.54
C ASP A 83 -5.14 -11.53 13.31
N VAL A 84 -6.32 -11.52 12.68
CA VAL A 84 -7.60 -11.22 13.33
C VAL A 84 -7.89 -12.27 14.40
N LEU A 85 -7.76 -13.55 14.07
CA LEU A 85 -7.93 -14.66 15.02
C LEU A 85 -6.89 -14.58 16.17
N ALA A 86 -5.63 -14.28 15.87
CA ALA A 86 -4.59 -14.12 16.90
C ALA A 86 -4.90 -12.97 17.87
N CYS A 87 -5.52 -11.90 17.37
CA CYS A 87 -5.98 -10.80 18.22
C CYS A 87 -7.12 -11.23 19.15
N THR A 88 -8.11 -11.98 18.67
CA THR A 88 -9.21 -12.47 19.53
C THR A 88 -8.72 -13.41 20.63
N ARG A 89 -7.72 -14.24 20.36
CA ARG A 89 -7.12 -15.15 21.35
C ARG A 89 -6.40 -14.47 22.51
N GLN A 90 -6.14 -13.16 22.41
CA GLN A 90 -5.57 -12.39 23.54
C GLN A 90 -6.60 -12.11 24.63
N TYR A 91 -7.89 -12.35 24.35
CA TYR A 91 -8.99 -12.10 25.27
C TYR A 91 -9.54 -13.40 25.85
N SER A 92 -10.16 -13.30 27.02
CA SER A 92 -10.77 -14.45 27.69
C SER A 92 -11.94 -15.02 26.87
N GLN A 93 -12.13 -16.33 26.95
CA GLN A 93 -13.28 -17.01 26.36
C GLN A 93 -14.61 -16.35 26.77
N GLY A 94 -15.54 -16.26 25.84
CA GLY A 94 -16.83 -15.60 26.05
C GLY A 94 -16.80 -14.08 25.93
N THR A 95 -15.62 -13.44 25.77
CA THR A 95 -15.56 -12.02 25.50
C THR A 95 -16.24 -11.71 24.17
N ARG A 96 -17.21 -10.79 24.17
CA ARG A 96 -17.96 -10.40 22.98
C ARG A 96 -17.19 -9.40 22.16
N PHE A 97 -17.21 -9.58 20.86
CA PHE A 97 -16.65 -8.62 19.91
C PHE A 97 -17.52 -8.49 18.66
N VAL A 98 -17.30 -7.44 17.92
CA VAL A 98 -18.01 -7.14 16.67
C VAL A 98 -16.99 -6.94 15.57
N ILE A 99 -17.24 -7.54 14.42
CA ILE A 99 -16.45 -7.41 13.21
C ILE A 99 -17.10 -6.34 12.34
N LEU A 100 -16.32 -5.33 11.98
CA LEU A 100 -16.76 -4.15 11.26
C LEU A 100 -15.97 -3.97 9.98
N ALA A 101 -16.64 -3.55 8.92
CA ALA A 101 -16.03 -3.12 7.67
C ALA A 101 -16.25 -1.60 7.49
N PRO A 102 -15.23 -0.79 7.18
CA PRO A 102 -15.45 0.61 6.87
C PRO A 102 -16.27 0.75 5.59
N ILE A 103 -17.28 1.60 5.60
CA ILE A 103 -18.11 1.85 4.42
C ILE A 103 -17.35 2.71 3.43
N HIS A 104 -17.10 2.16 2.24
CA HIS A 104 -16.54 2.86 1.10
C HIS A 104 -17.61 3.12 0.06
N VAL A 105 -17.87 4.39 -0.22
CA VAL A 105 -18.83 4.77 -1.27
C VAL A 105 -18.08 4.90 -2.59
N ILE A 106 -18.52 4.13 -3.59
CA ILE A 106 -17.93 4.12 -4.94
C ILE A 106 -18.23 5.45 -5.65
N GLU A 107 -17.30 5.91 -6.49
CA GLU A 107 -17.50 7.11 -7.31
C GLU A 107 -18.82 7.06 -8.09
N GLY A 108 -19.56 8.16 -8.07
CA GLY A 108 -20.87 8.26 -8.73
C GLY A 108 -22.06 7.68 -7.94
N ARG A 109 -21.83 7.07 -6.78
CA ARG A 109 -22.88 6.57 -5.89
C ARG A 109 -22.97 7.47 -4.65
N SER A 110 -24.19 7.63 -4.11
CA SER A 110 -24.40 8.32 -2.84
C SER A 110 -24.36 7.36 -1.66
N LEU A 111 -24.12 7.89 -0.45
CA LEU A 111 -24.14 7.09 0.79
C LEU A 111 -25.48 6.38 0.97
N GLY A 112 -26.61 7.07 0.74
CA GLY A 112 -27.94 6.48 0.86
C GLY A 112 -28.12 5.26 -0.03
N LYS A 113 -27.75 5.36 -1.31
CA LYS A 113 -27.81 4.21 -2.24
C LYS A 113 -26.90 3.06 -1.84
N GLN A 114 -25.74 3.35 -1.26
CA GLN A 114 -24.84 2.31 -0.77
C GLN A 114 -25.43 1.59 0.43
N LEU A 115 -26.07 2.30 1.35
CA LEU A 115 -26.75 1.73 2.51
C LEU A 115 -27.98 0.92 2.11
N GLU A 116 -28.75 1.37 1.12
CA GLU A 116 -29.87 0.58 0.56
C GLU A 116 -29.39 -0.74 -0.01
N MET A 117 -28.27 -0.77 -0.73
CA MET A 117 -27.68 -2.01 -1.24
C MET A 117 -27.29 -2.94 -0.10
N TYR A 118 -26.58 -2.46 0.91
CA TYR A 118 -26.21 -3.29 2.06
C TYR A 118 -27.43 -3.85 2.77
N ASN A 119 -28.51 -3.08 2.90
CA ASN A 119 -29.76 -3.56 3.45
C ASN A 119 -30.40 -4.67 2.59
N GLN A 120 -30.35 -4.56 1.26
CA GLN A 120 -30.82 -5.59 0.32
C GLN A 120 -29.94 -6.85 0.37
N GLU A 121 -28.65 -6.73 0.62
CA GLU A 121 -27.70 -7.85 0.80
C GLU A 121 -27.85 -8.54 2.17
N GLY A 122 -28.70 -8.00 3.06
CA GLY A 122 -29.02 -8.59 4.36
C GLY A 122 -28.27 -7.99 5.55
N TYR A 123 -27.45 -6.96 5.33
CA TYR A 123 -26.82 -6.23 6.42
C TYR A 123 -27.84 -5.28 7.06
N ALA A 124 -28.10 -5.44 8.34
CA ALA A 124 -29.13 -4.66 9.02
C ALA A 124 -28.59 -3.48 9.86
N ARG A 125 -27.31 -3.42 10.13
CA ARG A 125 -26.75 -2.48 11.13
C ARG A 125 -25.45 -1.86 10.68
N ILE A 126 -25.25 -0.62 11.12
CA ILE A 126 -24.02 0.14 11.04
C ILE A 126 -23.52 0.51 12.44
N TYR A 127 -22.24 0.80 12.53
CA TYR A 127 -21.60 1.32 13.72
C TYR A 127 -21.10 2.74 13.43
N ILE A 128 -21.55 3.69 14.19
CA ILE A 128 -21.22 5.11 14.05
C ILE A 128 -21.08 5.75 15.44
N LYS A 129 -20.06 6.54 15.66
CA LYS A 129 -19.80 7.26 16.94
C LYS A 129 -19.84 6.38 18.20
N GLY A 130 -19.49 5.12 18.10
CA GLY A 130 -19.54 4.21 19.24
C GLY A 130 -20.87 3.48 19.43
N GLU A 131 -21.86 3.74 18.61
CA GLU A 131 -23.21 3.19 18.71
C GLU A 131 -23.58 2.31 17.54
N PHE A 132 -24.41 1.30 17.80
CA PHE A 132 -24.98 0.39 16.79
C PHE A 132 -26.37 0.86 16.41
N VAL A 133 -26.53 1.30 15.17
CA VAL A 133 -27.79 1.82 14.63
C VAL A 133 -28.26 0.90 13.50
N ARG A 134 -29.59 0.73 13.35
CA ARG A 134 -30.13 0.05 12.16
C ARG A 134 -29.96 0.94 10.95
N ILE A 135 -29.69 0.33 9.79
CA ILE A 135 -29.55 1.06 8.54
C ILE A 135 -30.82 1.86 8.22
N GLU A 136 -31.99 1.24 8.41
CA GLU A 136 -33.30 1.89 8.19
C GLU A 136 -33.49 3.12 9.07
N ASP A 137 -33.28 2.97 10.39
CA ASP A 137 -33.41 4.06 11.35
C ASP A 137 -32.43 5.20 11.05
N PHE A 138 -31.21 4.85 10.63
CA PHE A 138 -30.21 5.85 10.24
C PHE A 138 -30.62 6.61 8.98
N MET A 139 -31.17 5.92 7.98
CA MET A 139 -31.62 6.56 6.73
C MET A 139 -32.80 7.49 6.95
N GLU A 140 -33.69 7.19 7.91
CA GLU A 140 -34.80 8.07 8.28
C GLU A 140 -34.37 9.33 9.05
N GLN A 141 -33.34 9.19 9.91
CA GLN A 141 -32.91 10.26 10.82
C GLN A 141 -31.76 11.12 10.25
N ALA A 142 -31.01 10.59 9.26
CA ALA A 142 -29.86 11.28 8.71
C ALA A 142 -30.29 12.46 7.82
N ASP A 143 -29.48 13.52 7.85
CA ASP A 143 -29.67 14.66 6.96
C ASP A 143 -29.62 14.22 5.49
N LYS A 144 -30.57 14.67 4.69
CA LYS A 144 -30.62 14.38 3.23
C LYS A 144 -29.33 14.76 2.54
N GLU A 145 -28.69 15.84 2.94
CA GLU A 145 -27.39 16.26 2.43
C GLU A 145 -26.29 15.20 2.68
N LEU A 146 -26.33 14.50 3.83
CA LEU A 146 -25.37 13.44 4.15
C LEU A 146 -25.60 12.20 3.26
N LEU A 147 -26.87 11.85 3.06
CA LEU A 147 -27.26 10.69 2.25
C LEU A 147 -26.98 10.88 0.74
N GLU A 148 -26.99 12.13 0.26
CA GLU A 148 -26.73 12.48 -1.14
C GLU A 148 -25.25 12.72 -1.44
N VAL A 149 -24.38 12.76 -0.41
CA VAL A 149 -22.94 12.98 -0.61
C VAL A 149 -22.32 11.82 -1.36
N SER A 150 -21.60 12.12 -2.44
CA SER A 150 -20.83 11.13 -3.21
C SER A 150 -19.46 10.84 -2.55
N GLY A 151 -18.87 9.67 -2.91
CA GLY A 151 -17.73 9.06 -2.25
C GLY A 151 -16.58 9.98 -1.82
N ASP A 152 -16.00 10.77 -2.73
CA ASP A 152 -14.86 11.65 -2.38
C ASP A 152 -15.20 12.77 -1.40
N LYS A 153 -16.38 13.34 -1.53
CA LYS A 153 -16.86 14.39 -0.61
C LYS A 153 -17.17 13.80 0.76
N LEU A 154 -17.75 12.60 0.78
CA LEU A 154 -18.02 11.87 2.02
C LEU A 154 -16.73 11.56 2.77
N ARG A 155 -15.73 11.03 2.05
CA ARG A 155 -14.41 10.71 2.61
C ARG A 155 -13.74 11.92 3.26
N LYS A 156 -13.78 13.09 2.59
CA LYS A 156 -13.24 14.35 3.14
C LYS A 156 -14.05 14.82 4.36
N ARG A 157 -15.38 14.70 4.31
CA ARG A 157 -16.26 15.11 5.42
C ARG A 157 -16.09 14.23 6.65
N MET A 158 -15.95 12.92 6.45
CA MET A 158 -15.70 11.95 7.53
C MET A 158 -14.32 12.15 8.17
N GLN A 159 -13.28 12.40 7.36
CA GLN A 159 -11.95 12.70 7.87
C GLN A 159 -11.90 14.00 8.70
N GLN A 160 -12.70 15.00 8.35
CA GLN A 160 -12.76 16.27 9.09
C GLN A 160 -13.51 16.17 10.41
N LYS A 161 -14.49 15.26 10.51
CA LYS A 161 -15.35 15.13 11.69
C LYS A 161 -15.02 13.95 12.60
N ASP A 162 -14.04 13.12 12.27
CA ASP A 162 -13.73 11.83 12.94
C ASP A 162 -14.98 10.90 13.06
N GLU A 163 -15.93 11.03 12.13
CA GLU A 163 -17.17 10.27 12.09
C GLU A 163 -17.10 9.16 11.05
N GLU A 164 -16.31 8.14 11.33
CA GLU A 164 -16.26 6.97 10.44
C GLU A 164 -17.53 6.11 10.63
N ILE A 165 -18.12 5.69 9.49
CA ILE A 165 -19.27 4.78 9.47
C ILE A 165 -18.74 3.39 9.08
N PHE A 166 -19.13 2.39 9.87
CA PHE A 166 -18.77 1.00 9.63
C PHE A 166 -20.02 0.16 9.43
N LEU A 167 -19.92 -0.78 8.51
CA LEU A 167 -20.90 -1.85 8.34
C LEU A 167 -20.64 -2.93 9.41
N VAL A 168 -21.67 -3.39 10.08
CA VAL A 168 -21.56 -4.49 11.03
C VAL A 168 -21.67 -5.80 10.24
N ILE A 169 -20.56 -6.55 10.17
CA ILE A 169 -20.50 -7.81 9.44
C ILE A 169 -21.01 -8.96 10.33
N ASP A 170 -20.42 -9.10 11.52
CA ASP A 170 -20.82 -10.17 12.44
C ASP A 170 -20.60 -9.75 13.90
N ARG A 171 -21.29 -10.46 14.81
CA ARG A 171 -21.15 -10.36 16.25
C ARG A 171 -20.87 -11.74 16.80
N ALA A 172 -19.74 -11.89 17.44
CA ALA A 172 -19.29 -13.15 17.96
C ALA A 172 -18.73 -13.02 19.38
N SER A 173 -18.39 -14.14 19.96
CA SER A 173 -17.65 -14.23 21.21
C SER A 173 -16.39 -15.05 21.01
N VAL A 174 -15.36 -14.77 21.79
CA VAL A 174 -14.10 -15.53 21.78
C VAL A 174 -14.39 -16.97 22.16
N SER A 175 -14.08 -17.91 21.26
CA SER A 175 -14.26 -19.35 21.42
C SER A 175 -13.09 -20.09 20.79
N ASP A 176 -12.77 -21.26 21.32
CA ASP A 176 -11.77 -22.18 20.76
C ASP A 176 -12.43 -23.33 19.95
N GLU A 177 -13.74 -23.31 19.78
CA GLU A 177 -14.46 -24.28 18.98
C GLU A 177 -14.15 -24.09 17.49
N LYS A 178 -13.96 -25.19 16.77
CA LYS A 178 -13.56 -25.15 15.36
C LYS A 178 -14.58 -24.44 14.48
N ASP A 179 -15.85 -24.63 14.76
CA ASP A 179 -16.93 -24.02 13.97
C ASP A 179 -16.99 -22.51 14.18
N ASP A 180 -16.78 -22.04 15.41
CA ASP A 180 -16.70 -20.61 15.72
C ASP A 180 -15.47 -19.95 15.09
N ILE A 181 -14.34 -20.66 15.10
CA ILE A 181 -13.10 -20.18 14.45
C ILE A 181 -13.31 -20.07 12.93
N SER A 182 -13.92 -21.09 12.30
CA SER A 182 -14.21 -21.05 10.86
C SER A 182 -15.13 -19.88 10.54
N ARG A 183 -16.21 -19.71 11.30
CA ARG A 183 -17.13 -18.59 11.15
C ARG A 183 -16.44 -17.23 11.32
N LEU A 184 -15.54 -17.11 12.31
CA LEU A 184 -14.76 -15.88 12.51
C LEU A 184 -13.90 -15.57 11.29
N MET A 185 -13.22 -16.57 10.73
CA MET A 185 -12.37 -16.39 9.56
C MET A 185 -13.19 -15.96 8.33
N ASP A 186 -14.32 -16.60 8.09
CA ASP A 186 -15.25 -16.26 6.99
C ASP A 186 -15.80 -14.83 7.16
N SER A 187 -16.17 -14.46 8.39
CA SER A 187 -16.66 -13.12 8.70
C SER A 187 -15.55 -12.06 8.56
N ALA A 188 -14.32 -12.39 8.92
CA ALA A 188 -13.17 -11.50 8.73
C ALA A 188 -12.83 -11.33 7.25
N GLU A 189 -12.91 -12.39 6.44
CA GLU A 189 -12.72 -12.31 4.99
C GLU A 189 -13.80 -11.43 4.34
N THR A 190 -15.05 -11.62 4.73
CA THR A 190 -16.17 -10.77 4.31
C THR A 190 -15.93 -9.31 4.71
N ALA A 191 -15.44 -9.05 5.93
CA ALA A 191 -15.14 -7.70 6.38
C ALA A 191 -14.01 -7.04 5.56
N PHE A 192 -12.97 -7.80 5.22
CA PHE A 192 -11.91 -7.29 4.33
C PHE A 192 -12.42 -7.03 2.91
N TYR A 193 -13.34 -7.87 2.41
CA TYR A 193 -13.93 -7.67 1.09
C TYR A 193 -14.78 -6.40 1.04
N GLU A 194 -15.74 -6.25 1.95
CA GLU A 194 -16.63 -5.10 2.03
C GLU A 194 -15.90 -3.80 2.41
N GLY A 195 -14.88 -3.92 3.26
CA GLY A 195 -14.06 -2.80 3.74
C GLY A 195 -12.92 -2.41 2.81
N ASP A 196 -12.90 -2.88 1.55
CA ASP A 196 -11.83 -2.59 0.57
C ASP A 196 -10.43 -2.89 1.16
N GLY A 197 -10.29 -4.05 1.80
CA GLY A 197 -9.08 -4.52 2.44
C GLY A 197 -8.89 -4.07 3.89
N ALA A 198 -9.84 -3.37 4.48
CA ALA A 198 -9.78 -2.94 5.88
C ALA A 198 -10.87 -3.62 6.72
N CYS A 199 -10.52 -3.96 7.96
CA CYS A 199 -11.41 -4.56 8.94
C CYS A 199 -11.14 -3.95 10.31
N ARG A 200 -12.16 -3.79 11.14
CA ARG A 200 -12.04 -3.34 12.53
C ARG A 200 -12.72 -4.34 13.45
N LEU A 201 -12.02 -4.74 14.53
CA LEU A 201 -12.64 -5.45 15.65
C LEU A 201 -12.94 -4.46 16.78
N VAL A 202 -14.11 -4.59 17.38
CA VAL A 202 -14.51 -3.83 18.57
C VAL A 202 -14.89 -4.81 19.68
N PHE A 203 -14.16 -4.81 20.78
CA PHE A 203 -14.41 -5.64 21.95
C PHE A 203 -15.38 -4.96 22.92
N LEU A 204 -16.41 -5.69 23.33
CA LEU A 204 -17.44 -5.18 24.23
C LEU A 204 -17.26 -5.77 25.66
N PRO A 205 -17.53 -4.98 26.69
CA PRO A 205 -18.09 -3.62 26.73
C PRO A 205 -17.02 -2.52 26.67
N SER A 206 -15.73 -2.85 26.63
CA SER A 206 -14.62 -1.90 26.77
C SER A 206 -14.46 -0.95 25.55
N ASN A 207 -15.12 -1.23 24.44
CA ASN A 207 -14.99 -0.52 23.16
C ASN A 207 -13.54 -0.37 22.67
N ILE A 208 -12.68 -1.36 23.03
CA ILE A 208 -11.31 -1.41 22.51
C ILE A 208 -11.37 -1.83 21.05
N CYS A 209 -10.74 -1.00 20.19
CA CYS A 209 -10.75 -1.20 18.75
C CYS A 209 -9.37 -1.63 18.25
N TYR A 210 -9.37 -2.59 17.32
CA TYR A 210 -8.18 -3.02 16.57
C TYR A 210 -8.47 -2.90 15.07
N ASP A 211 -7.58 -2.22 14.38
CA ASP A 211 -7.67 -2.04 12.93
C ASP A 211 -6.72 -2.98 12.21
N PHE A 212 -7.24 -3.64 11.18
CA PHE A 212 -6.51 -4.55 10.32
C PHE A 212 -6.61 -4.08 8.86
N SER A 213 -5.54 -4.27 8.10
CA SER A 213 -5.53 -3.96 6.67
C SER A 213 -4.75 -5.04 5.91
N THR A 214 -5.33 -5.53 4.83
CA THR A 214 -4.65 -6.40 3.87
C THR A 214 -3.75 -5.61 2.92
N ARG A 215 -3.79 -4.28 3.00
CA ARG A 215 -2.96 -3.38 2.22
C ARG A 215 -1.72 -2.97 3.02
N PHE A 216 -0.65 -2.61 2.31
CA PHE A 216 0.50 -1.97 2.92
C PHE A 216 0.15 -0.51 3.24
N GLU A 217 -0.56 -0.29 4.33
CA GLU A 217 -0.93 1.06 4.80
C GLU A 217 -0.50 1.19 6.26
N ALA A 218 0.21 2.26 6.55
CA ALA A 218 0.44 2.70 7.93
C ALA A 218 -0.36 3.97 8.13
N ASP A 219 -1.03 4.06 9.28
CA ASP A 219 -1.82 5.20 9.68
C ASP A 219 -2.91 5.62 8.68
N ARG A 220 -4.15 5.36 8.99
CA ARG A 220 -5.33 5.71 8.17
C ARG A 220 -5.39 7.19 7.72
N LYS A 221 -4.56 8.05 8.29
CA LYS A 221 -4.47 9.49 7.94
C LYS A 221 -3.38 9.82 6.93
N SER A 222 -2.48 8.89 6.59
CA SER A 222 -1.40 9.18 5.65
C SER A 222 -1.45 8.27 4.43
N THR A 223 -1.45 8.92 3.31
CA THR A 223 -1.04 8.54 1.96
C THR A 223 -0.60 7.09 1.80
N ARG A 224 -1.26 6.38 0.88
CA ARG A 224 -0.78 5.11 0.32
C ARG A 224 0.71 5.20 0.07
N LEU A 225 1.50 4.41 0.77
CA LEU A 225 2.90 4.22 0.43
C LEU A 225 2.94 3.51 -0.93
N ASN A 226 3.09 4.31 -1.98
CA ASN A 226 3.33 3.81 -3.32
C ASN A 226 4.71 3.18 -3.31
N SER A 227 4.76 1.85 -3.21
CA SER A 227 5.99 1.04 -3.07
C SER A 227 6.94 1.11 -4.27
N SER A 228 6.64 1.92 -5.28
CA SER A 228 7.43 1.99 -6.52
C SER A 228 8.14 3.31 -6.81
N HIS A 229 7.86 4.41 -6.11
CA HIS A 229 8.41 5.72 -6.53
C HIS A 229 9.11 6.57 -5.47
N GLU A 230 9.03 6.29 -4.18
CA GLU A 230 9.62 7.17 -3.15
C GLU A 230 10.98 6.74 -2.59
N LEU A 231 11.53 5.62 -3.01
CA LEU A 231 12.91 5.22 -2.64
C LEU A 231 14.00 5.89 -3.51
N VAL A 232 13.65 6.82 -4.40
CA VAL A 232 14.62 7.44 -5.35
C VAL A 232 14.86 8.91 -5.09
N SER A 233 14.21 9.56 -4.12
CA SER A 233 14.45 10.99 -3.89
C SER A 233 14.78 11.32 -2.43
N ARG A 234 15.94 10.85 -1.96
CA ARG A 234 16.76 11.54 -0.94
C ARG A 234 18.20 11.07 -1.03
#